data_2f22bd0e83d0eda7f339590eb6de7dd6
#
_entry.id   2f22bd0e83d0eda7f339590eb6de7dd6
#
_cell.length_a   1.000
_cell.length_b   1.000
_cell.length_c   1.000
_cell.angle_alpha   90.00
_cell.angle_beta   90.00
_cell.angle_gamma   90.00
#
_symmetry.space_group_name_H-M   'P 1'
#
loop_
_entity.id
_entity.type
_entity.pdbx_description
1 polymer ?
#
loop_
_entity_poly.entity_id
_entity_poly.type
_entity_poly.pdbx_seq_one_letter_code
_entity_poly.pdbx_strand_id
1 'polypeptide(L)'
;MATIQIKNIGPITDTGIIPLTSVMLVIGKQSSGKSTFLKILCFCRWMEKLIMVSDEEAISQYTHNLKFLKSMKQFHRFNDSYFSSASSIRYEGDTITITMENILSDVKILRKPEFETVRYNTKLSFIPSERNLVSVIRNIDQSYRSAESDVLFNYIFEWGEAKDSYTAEHPKRLSFTDNIEYINDGGNDLVRLINENKMIPAYYASSGVQSAMPLDVMADYFTGLVGKNASVSKHDLANTLARYLGKDKELTNEMLKSISNKMKYQSVQLFIEEPEQNLYPDSQRNLTINLVCALKQAMPKGRGDSMLVMTTHSPYILSTLNVLIAEAYAM
;
A
#
# COMPACT_ATOMS: atom_id res chain seq x y z
N MET A 1 19.98 -5.66 -3.56
CA MET A 1 18.74 -5.32 -4.29
C MET A 1 17.70 -6.36 -3.90
N ALA A 2 16.53 -5.95 -3.47
CA ALA A 2 15.48 -6.89 -3.09
C ALA A 2 14.94 -7.65 -4.31
N THR A 3 14.51 -8.91 -4.12
CA THR A 3 13.97 -9.77 -5.19
C THR A 3 12.80 -10.60 -4.69
N ILE A 4 11.96 -11.07 -5.62
CA ILE A 4 10.90 -12.03 -5.34
C ILE A 4 10.79 -13.07 -6.44
N GLN A 5 10.49 -14.31 -6.07
CA GLN A 5 10.09 -15.39 -6.97
C GLN A 5 8.84 -16.08 -6.41
N ILE A 6 7.86 -16.29 -7.26
CA ILE A 6 6.58 -16.95 -6.92
C ILE A 6 6.36 -18.09 -7.90
N LYS A 7 6.06 -19.30 -7.38
CA LYS A 7 5.78 -20.47 -8.21
C LYS A 7 4.47 -21.15 -7.81
N ASN A 8 3.72 -21.58 -8.83
CA ASN A 8 2.50 -22.41 -8.71
C ASN A 8 1.47 -21.84 -7.72
N ILE A 9 1.20 -20.51 -7.79
CA ILE A 9 0.16 -19.86 -7.00
C ILE A 9 -0.86 -19.20 -7.92
N GLY A 10 -2.09 -19.66 -7.88
CA GLY A 10 -3.17 -19.23 -8.78
C GLY A 10 -2.74 -19.35 -10.25
N PRO A 11 -2.89 -18.27 -11.05
CA PRO A 11 -2.47 -18.29 -12.47
C PRO A 11 -0.96 -18.25 -12.70
N ILE A 12 -0.15 -18.04 -11.66
CA ILE A 12 1.32 -17.93 -11.78
C ILE A 12 1.93 -19.31 -11.78
N THR A 13 2.61 -19.70 -12.87
CA THR A 13 3.43 -20.91 -12.93
C THR A 13 4.81 -20.68 -12.31
N ASP A 14 5.58 -19.74 -12.82
CA ASP A 14 6.87 -19.28 -12.28
C ASP A 14 7.14 -17.86 -12.76
N THR A 15 7.39 -16.93 -11.85
CA THR A 15 7.76 -15.55 -12.22
C THR A 15 9.21 -15.41 -12.65
N GLY A 16 10.06 -16.43 -12.40
CA GLY A 16 11.49 -16.19 -12.32
C GLY A 16 11.84 -15.28 -11.14
N ILE A 17 13.11 -14.93 -11.01
CA ILE A 17 13.59 -13.97 -10.01
C ILE A 17 13.34 -12.55 -10.53
N ILE A 18 12.43 -11.83 -9.88
CA ILE A 18 12.10 -10.45 -10.24
C ILE A 18 12.82 -9.49 -9.29
N PRO A 19 13.68 -8.58 -9.79
CA PRO A 19 14.27 -7.52 -8.99
C PRO A 19 13.20 -6.48 -8.63
N LEU A 20 13.21 -6.01 -7.38
CA LEU A 20 12.27 -5.00 -6.89
C LEU A 20 12.88 -3.61 -7.02
N THR A 21 12.16 -2.72 -7.71
CA THR A 21 12.58 -1.33 -7.96
C THR A 21 11.59 -0.35 -7.35
N SER A 22 11.98 0.92 -7.23
CA SER A 22 11.12 1.95 -6.62
C SER A 22 9.82 2.18 -7.39
N VAL A 23 9.81 1.99 -8.70
CA VAL A 23 8.59 2.01 -9.53
C VAL A 23 8.52 0.72 -10.31
N MET A 24 7.42 -0.02 -10.15
CA MET A 24 7.15 -1.28 -10.85
C MET A 24 5.79 -1.24 -11.52
N LEU A 25 5.76 -1.69 -12.77
CA LEU A 25 4.51 -1.90 -13.51
C LEU A 25 4.37 -3.37 -13.89
N VAL A 26 3.29 -4.00 -13.46
CA VAL A 26 2.93 -5.36 -13.83
C VAL A 26 1.80 -5.29 -14.87
N ILE A 27 2.14 -5.54 -16.12
CA ILE A 27 1.20 -5.49 -17.23
C ILE A 27 0.92 -6.88 -17.78
N GLY A 28 -0.29 -7.13 -18.22
CA GLY A 28 -0.66 -8.41 -18.82
C GLY A 28 -2.17 -8.56 -19.04
N LYS A 29 -2.56 -9.63 -19.69
CA LYS A 29 -3.98 -9.95 -19.95
C LYS A 29 -4.75 -10.14 -18.64
N GLN A 30 -6.08 -10.03 -18.72
CA GLN A 30 -6.94 -10.36 -17.58
C GLN A 30 -6.67 -11.81 -17.12
N SER A 31 -6.79 -12.04 -15.79
CA SER A 31 -6.56 -13.34 -15.16
C SER A 31 -5.15 -13.93 -15.34
N SER A 32 -4.14 -13.14 -15.72
CA SER A 32 -2.74 -13.59 -15.88
C SER A 32 -1.94 -13.65 -14.57
N GLY A 33 -2.54 -13.35 -13.41
CA GLY A 33 -1.88 -13.40 -12.10
C GLY A 33 -1.30 -12.07 -11.61
N LYS A 34 -1.58 -10.94 -12.28
CA LYS A 34 -1.09 -9.61 -11.85
C LYS A 34 -1.48 -9.26 -10.41
N SER A 35 -2.77 -9.38 -10.07
CA SER A 35 -3.25 -9.14 -8.71
C SER A 35 -2.69 -10.16 -7.72
N THR A 36 -2.51 -11.42 -8.12
CA THR A 36 -1.87 -12.45 -7.29
C THR A 36 -0.44 -12.05 -6.94
N PHE A 37 0.34 -11.61 -7.94
CA PHE A 37 1.70 -11.11 -7.73
C PHE A 37 1.72 -9.91 -6.78
N LEU A 38 0.87 -8.89 -7.04
CA LEU A 38 0.80 -7.68 -6.23
C LEU A 38 0.47 -7.97 -4.77
N LYS A 39 -0.53 -8.83 -4.54
CA LYS A 39 -0.97 -9.24 -3.20
C LYS A 39 0.11 -9.96 -2.42
N ILE A 40 0.79 -10.92 -3.06
CA ILE A 40 1.89 -11.67 -2.41
C ILE A 40 3.06 -10.74 -2.10
N LEU A 41 3.46 -9.88 -3.04
CA LEU A 41 4.54 -8.91 -2.80
C LEU A 41 4.18 -7.94 -1.67
N CYS A 42 2.96 -7.40 -1.67
CA CYS A 42 2.46 -6.55 -0.60
C CYS A 42 2.53 -7.24 0.76
N PHE A 43 2.12 -8.52 0.85
CA PHE A 43 2.18 -9.28 2.09
C PHE A 43 3.61 -9.53 2.57
N CYS A 44 4.55 -9.84 1.67
CA CYS A 44 5.97 -9.98 2.01
C CYS A 44 6.55 -8.65 2.55
N ARG A 45 6.23 -7.53 1.92
CA ARG A 45 6.62 -6.19 2.38
C ARG A 45 5.97 -5.81 3.71
N TRP A 46 4.71 -6.18 3.91
CA TRP A 46 4.05 -6.02 5.20
C TRP A 46 4.72 -6.83 6.31
N MET A 47 5.12 -8.08 6.02
CA MET A 47 5.86 -8.93 6.96
C MET A 47 7.21 -8.29 7.33
N GLU A 48 7.92 -7.75 6.34
CA GLU A 48 9.18 -7.02 6.55
C GLU A 48 8.96 -5.80 7.47
N LYS A 49 7.95 -4.96 7.19
CA LYS A 49 7.54 -3.87 8.07
C LYS A 49 7.26 -4.37 9.50
N LEU A 50 6.44 -5.41 9.63
CA LEU A 50 6.04 -5.97 10.92
C LEU A 50 7.27 -6.37 11.75
N ILE A 51 8.24 -7.05 11.13
CA ILE A 51 9.47 -7.49 11.80
C ILE A 51 10.36 -6.31 12.16
N MET A 52 10.38 -5.25 11.34
CA MET A 52 11.16 -4.04 11.62
C MET A 52 10.58 -3.18 12.76
N VAL A 53 9.26 -3.19 12.96
CA VAL A 53 8.62 -2.45 14.06
C VAL A 53 8.36 -3.29 15.30
N SER A 54 8.53 -4.62 15.21
CA SER A 54 8.27 -5.56 16.30
C SER A 54 9.57 -6.15 16.86
N ASP A 55 9.46 -6.79 18.02
CA ASP A 55 10.52 -7.60 18.59
C ASP A 55 10.56 -8.99 17.93
N GLU A 56 11.52 -9.86 18.30
CA GLU A 56 11.72 -11.20 17.76
C GLU A 56 10.49 -12.13 17.85
N GLU A 57 9.59 -11.87 18.81
CA GLU A 57 8.32 -12.59 18.94
C GLU A 57 7.48 -12.61 17.66
N ALA A 58 7.56 -11.56 16.82
CA ALA A 58 6.81 -11.52 15.56
C ALA A 58 7.31 -12.56 14.55
N ILE A 59 8.62 -12.81 14.49
CA ILE A 59 9.19 -13.84 13.63
C ILE A 59 8.68 -15.22 14.07
N SER A 60 8.84 -15.54 15.38
CA SER A 60 8.37 -16.80 15.96
C SER A 60 6.88 -17.02 15.70
N GLN A 61 6.05 -15.99 15.84
CA GLN A 61 4.61 -16.09 15.62
C GLN A 61 4.23 -16.53 14.20
N TYR A 62 4.95 -16.05 13.17
CA TYR A 62 4.61 -16.33 11.77
C TYR A 62 5.34 -17.53 11.17
N THR A 63 6.37 -18.05 11.84
CA THR A 63 7.13 -19.23 11.43
C THR A 63 6.55 -20.56 11.93
N HIS A 64 5.42 -20.55 12.64
CA HIS A 64 4.80 -21.77 13.15
C HIS A 64 3.32 -21.89 12.72
N ASN A 65 2.84 -23.15 12.67
CA ASN A 65 1.44 -23.49 12.41
C ASN A 65 0.89 -22.95 11.10
N LEU A 66 1.73 -22.78 10.07
CA LEU A 66 1.38 -22.20 8.78
C LEU A 66 0.76 -20.80 8.90
N LYS A 67 1.10 -20.06 9.96
CA LYS A 67 0.48 -18.76 10.28
C LYS A 67 0.71 -17.75 9.16
N PHE A 68 1.91 -17.75 8.54
CA PHE A 68 2.21 -16.89 7.39
C PHE A 68 1.19 -17.10 6.26
N LEU A 69 1.03 -18.34 5.80
CA LEU A 69 0.13 -18.67 4.70
C LEU A 69 -1.33 -18.39 5.05
N LYS A 70 -1.76 -18.77 6.25
CA LYS A 70 -3.14 -18.51 6.73
C LYS A 70 -3.45 -17.02 6.76
N SER A 71 -2.54 -16.20 7.30
CA SER A 71 -2.72 -14.75 7.37
C SER A 71 -2.71 -14.10 6.00
N MET A 72 -1.86 -14.55 5.07
CA MET A 72 -1.83 -14.06 3.69
C MET A 72 -3.16 -14.37 2.97
N LYS A 73 -3.66 -15.59 3.10
CA LYS A 73 -4.95 -16.01 2.53
C LYS A 73 -6.10 -15.16 3.06
N GLN A 74 -6.18 -15.02 4.37
CA GLN A 74 -7.24 -14.27 5.04
C GLN A 74 -7.21 -12.79 4.64
N PHE A 75 -6.05 -12.14 4.75
CA PHE A 75 -5.93 -10.70 4.47
C PHE A 75 -6.22 -10.35 3.01
N HIS A 76 -5.66 -11.12 2.07
CA HIS A 76 -5.83 -10.85 0.64
C HIS A 76 -6.99 -11.62 -0.01
N ARG A 77 -7.80 -12.31 0.78
CA ARG A 77 -8.97 -13.09 0.32
C ARG A 77 -8.61 -14.14 -0.74
N PHE A 78 -7.50 -14.87 -0.52
CA PHE A 78 -7.15 -15.97 -1.40
C PHE A 78 -7.98 -17.22 -1.10
N ASN A 79 -8.52 -17.84 -2.14
CA ASN A 79 -9.14 -19.15 -2.05
C ASN A 79 -8.07 -20.26 -1.92
N ASP A 80 -8.39 -21.35 -1.23
CA ASP A 80 -7.49 -22.49 -1.06
C ASP A 80 -7.06 -23.12 -2.39
N SER A 81 -7.90 -23.10 -3.41
CA SER A 81 -7.60 -23.59 -4.76
C SER A 81 -6.47 -22.84 -5.47
N TYR A 82 -6.06 -21.66 -4.97
CA TYR A 82 -4.90 -20.94 -5.49
C TYR A 82 -3.56 -21.62 -5.15
N PHE A 83 -3.56 -22.54 -4.20
CA PHE A 83 -2.34 -23.13 -3.65
C PHE A 83 -2.30 -24.64 -3.84
N SER A 84 -1.12 -25.17 -4.15
CA SER A 84 -0.84 -26.58 -4.28
C SER A 84 0.41 -26.96 -3.47
N SER A 85 0.70 -28.26 -3.35
CA SER A 85 1.94 -28.73 -2.70
C SER A 85 3.20 -28.23 -3.41
N ALA A 86 3.12 -27.80 -4.66
CA ALA A 86 4.24 -27.23 -5.42
C ALA A 86 4.32 -25.69 -5.32
N SER A 87 3.41 -25.05 -4.59
CA SER A 87 3.42 -23.60 -4.42
C SER A 87 4.59 -23.15 -3.56
N SER A 88 5.36 -22.17 -4.04
CA SER A 88 6.49 -21.63 -3.28
C SER A 88 6.65 -20.12 -3.46
N ILE A 89 7.22 -19.48 -2.45
CA ILE A 89 7.59 -18.06 -2.44
C ILE A 89 9.01 -17.93 -1.92
N ARG A 90 9.86 -17.24 -2.67
CA ARG A 90 11.18 -16.77 -2.21
C ARG A 90 11.19 -15.26 -2.29
N TYR A 91 11.40 -14.62 -1.17
CA TYR A 91 11.47 -13.17 -1.05
C TYR A 91 12.77 -12.79 -0.35
N GLU A 92 13.60 -12.05 -1.05
CA GLU A 92 14.81 -11.42 -0.55
C GLU A 92 14.53 -9.94 -0.36
N GLY A 93 14.03 -9.55 0.80
CA GLY A 93 13.73 -8.16 1.13
C GLY A 93 14.98 -7.33 1.37
N ASP A 94 14.78 -6.08 1.76
CA ASP A 94 15.89 -5.20 2.12
C ASP A 94 16.51 -5.62 3.46
N THR A 95 15.68 -6.12 4.40
CA THR A 95 16.08 -6.42 5.79
C THR A 95 15.83 -7.85 6.24
N ILE A 96 14.98 -8.59 5.52
CA ILE A 96 14.64 -9.98 5.83
C ILE A 96 14.67 -10.84 4.57
N THR A 97 14.72 -12.16 4.79
CA THR A 97 14.41 -13.17 3.76
C THR A 97 13.20 -13.99 4.19
N ILE A 98 12.33 -14.33 3.23
CA ILE A 98 11.18 -15.21 3.45
C ILE A 98 11.26 -16.36 2.45
N THR A 99 11.22 -17.61 2.94
CA THR A 99 11.21 -18.79 2.09
C THR A 99 10.04 -19.70 2.49
N MET A 100 9.05 -19.81 1.61
CA MET A 100 7.99 -20.82 1.67
C MET A 100 8.25 -21.82 0.55
N GLU A 101 8.67 -23.04 0.89
CA GLU A 101 9.02 -24.07 -0.09
C GLU A 101 7.79 -24.84 -0.59
N ASN A 102 6.77 -24.96 0.26
CA ASN A 102 5.48 -25.58 -0.05
C ASN A 102 4.44 -25.15 0.99
N ILE A 103 3.18 -25.55 0.79
CA ILE A 103 2.06 -25.20 1.67
C ILE A 103 1.92 -26.08 2.92
N LEU A 104 2.70 -27.15 3.01
CA LEU A 104 2.62 -28.13 4.12
C LEU A 104 3.71 -27.91 5.17
N SER A 105 4.71 -27.09 4.86
CA SER A 105 5.80 -26.75 5.76
C SER A 105 5.70 -25.31 6.23
N ASP A 106 6.20 -25.07 7.44
CA ASP A 106 6.32 -23.73 7.98
C ASP A 106 7.30 -22.89 7.15
N VAL A 107 7.03 -21.60 7.08
CA VAL A 107 7.86 -20.63 6.39
C VAL A 107 9.15 -20.36 7.17
N LYS A 108 10.26 -20.18 6.48
CA LYS A 108 11.50 -19.69 7.06
C LYS A 108 11.57 -18.18 6.88
N ILE A 109 11.71 -17.44 7.98
CA ILE A 109 11.88 -15.98 7.98
C ILE A 109 13.17 -15.68 8.75
N LEU A 110 14.12 -15.03 8.08
CA LEU A 110 15.40 -14.68 8.66
C LEU A 110 15.61 -13.16 8.54
N ARG A 111 16.06 -12.54 9.61
CA ARG A 111 16.53 -11.15 9.59
C ARG A 111 17.96 -11.12 9.08
N LYS A 112 18.30 -10.17 8.23
CA LYS A 112 19.67 -9.97 7.77
C LYS A 112 20.52 -9.40 8.92
N PRO A 113 21.76 -9.90 9.13
CA PRO A 113 22.58 -9.54 10.29
C PRO A 113 22.80 -8.03 10.44
N GLU A 114 23.00 -7.31 9.35
CA GLU A 114 23.18 -5.85 9.35
C GLU A 114 21.97 -5.05 9.84
N PHE A 115 20.80 -5.70 9.99
CA PHE A 115 19.56 -5.08 10.46
C PHE A 115 19.06 -5.61 11.81
N GLU A 116 19.87 -6.37 12.56
CA GLU A 116 19.44 -6.94 13.86
C GLU A 116 19.00 -5.85 14.86
N THR A 117 19.73 -4.74 14.92
CA THR A 117 19.47 -3.64 15.86
C THR A 117 18.69 -2.47 15.23
N VAL A 118 18.57 -2.43 13.91
CA VAL A 118 17.90 -1.35 13.20
C VAL A 118 16.39 -1.47 13.31
N ARG A 119 15.71 -0.37 13.59
CA ARG A 119 14.25 -0.28 13.64
C ARG A 119 13.79 0.95 12.87
N TYR A 120 12.85 0.73 11.95
CA TYR A 120 12.18 1.81 11.21
C TYR A 120 10.75 1.41 10.85
N ASN A 121 9.95 2.36 10.45
CA ASN A 121 8.56 2.13 10.06
C ASN A 121 8.32 2.63 8.64
N THR A 122 7.58 1.84 7.88
CA THR A 122 7.17 2.13 6.49
C THR A 122 5.67 2.29 6.44
N LYS A 123 5.17 3.35 5.80
CA LYS A 123 3.75 3.38 5.45
C LYS A 123 3.53 2.47 4.26
N LEU A 124 2.79 1.40 4.48
CA LEU A 124 2.41 0.46 3.43
C LEU A 124 0.90 0.56 3.23
N SER A 125 0.46 0.70 1.99
CA SER A 125 -0.96 0.75 1.64
C SER A 125 -1.24 -0.08 0.38
N PHE A 126 -2.32 -0.85 0.42
CA PHE A 126 -2.86 -1.58 -0.71
C PHE A 126 -4.16 -0.92 -1.16
N ILE A 127 -4.18 -0.39 -2.37
CA ILE A 127 -5.34 0.27 -2.97
C ILE A 127 -5.97 -0.67 -4.01
N PRO A 128 -7.09 -1.32 -3.67
CA PRO A 128 -7.69 -2.37 -4.50
C PRO A 128 -8.42 -1.81 -5.72
N SER A 129 -8.80 -2.70 -6.62
CA SER A 129 -9.67 -2.39 -7.76
C SER A 129 -11.07 -1.94 -7.33
N GLU A 130 -11.56 -2.40 -6.18
CA GLU A 130 -12.85 -2.04 -5.60
C GLU A 130 -12.85 -0.67 -4.89
N ARG A 131 -11.81 0.13 -5.07
CA ARG A 131 -11.62 1.42 -4.36
C ARG A 131 -12.75 2.44 -4.51
N ASN A 132 -13.56 2.32 -5.56
CA ASN A 132 -14.73 3.19 -5.75
C ASN A 132 -15.81 2.99 -4.69
N LEU A 133 -15.80 1.90 -3.92
CA LEU A 133 -16.76 1.65 -2.83
C LEU A 133 -16.85 2.83 -1.85
N VAL A 134 -15.73 3.47 -1.54
CA VAL A 134 -15.71 4.61 -0.61
C VAL A 134 -16.36 5.86 -1.18
N SER A 135 -16.49 5.95 -2.51
CA SER A 135 -17.17 7.07 -3.18
C SER A 135 -18.64 6.80 -3.47
N VAL A 136 -19.01 5.51 -3.71
CA VAL A 136 -20.39 5.13 -4.08
C VAL A 136 -21.26 4.73 -2.89
N ILE A 137 -20.67 4.40 -1.75
CA ILE A 137 -21.39 4.06 -0.52
C ILE A 137 -21.14 5.17 0.51
N ARG A 138 -22.21 5.88 0.87
CA ARG A 138 -22.12 6.99 1.84
C ARG A 138 -21.64 6.51 3.21
N ASN A 139 -20.64 7.17 3.77
CA ASN A 139 -20.12 6.94 5.12
C ASN A 139 -19.73 5.47 5.37
N ILE A 140 -19.22 4.79 4.35
CA ILE A 140 -18.82 3.38 4.46
C ILE A 140 -17.76 3.18 5.53
N ASP A 141 -16.83 4.13 5.70
CA ASP A 141 -15.78 4.16 6.71
C ASP A 141 -16.31 4.15 8.14
N GLN A 142 -17.53 4.70 8.35
CA GLN A 142 -18.19 4.72 9.65
C GLN A 142 -19.09 3.50 9.89
N SER A 143 -19.68 2.95 8.83
CA SER A 143 -20.70 1.90 8.90
C SER A 143 -20.17 0.50 8.62
N TYR A 144 -19.08 0.39 7.85
CA TYR A 144 -18.50 -0.92 7.52
C TYR A 144 -17.90 -1.58 8.79
N ARG A 145 -18.39 -2.79 9.07
CA ARG A 145 -17.88 -3.65 10.13
C ARG A 145 -17.58 -5.01 9.53
N SER A 146 -16.34 -5.44 9.66
CA SER A 146 -15.92 -6.79 9.30
C SER A 146 -15.52 -7.54 10.57
N ALA A 147 -15.91 -8.80 10.65
CA ALA A 147 -15.44 -9.69 11.71
C ALA A 147 -13.95 -10.01 11.56
N GLU A 148 -13.42 -9.85 10.35
CA GLU A 148 -12.04 -10.13 9.99
C GLU A 148 -11.40 -8.89 9.36
N SER A 149 -10.18 -8.56 9.80
CA SER A 149 -9.38 -7.51 9.17
C SER A 149 -8.80 -8.05 7.86
N ASP A 150 -9.35 -7.60 6.74
CA ASP A 150 -8.88 -7.93 5.40
C ASP A 150 -8.47 -6.68 4.62
N VAL A 151 -8.08 -6.87 3.37
CA VAL A 151 -7.59 -5.80 2.49
C VAL A 151 -8.61 -4.69 2.26
N LEU A 152 -9.92 -5.01 2.16
CA LEU A 152 -10.96 -3.99 1.98
C LEU A 152 -11.23 -3.23 3.27
N PHE A 153 -11.28 -3.94 4.42
CA PHE A 153 -11.41 -3.28 5.71
C PHE A 153 -10.25 -2.31 5.94
N ASN A 154 -9.02 -2.75 5.67
CA ASN A 154 -7.83 -1.88 5.82
C ASN A 154 -7.89 -0.68 4.88
N TYR A 155 -8.29 -0.88 3.61
CA TYR A 155 -8.45 0.20 2.64
C TYR A 155 -9.50 1.24 3.07
N ILE A 156 -10.68 0.80 3.52
CA ILE A 156 -11.75 1.69 3.99
C ILE A 156 -11.30 2.48 5.22
N PHE A 157 -10.59 1.82 6.14
CA PHE A 157 -10.03 2.48 7.32
C PHE A 157 -8.98 3.55 6.94
N GLU A 158 -8.06 3.21 6.04
CA GLU A 158 -7.04 4.14 5.52
C GLU A 158 -7.64 5.31 4.75
N TRP A 159 -8.75 5.08 4.01
CA TRP A 159 -9.52 6.16 3.41
C TRP A 159 -10.07 7.13 4.45
N GLY A 160 -10.69 6.61 5.52
CA GLY A 160 -11.21 7.43 6.63
C GLY A 160 -10.14 8.33 7.24
N GLU A 161 -8.89 7.85 7.35
CA GLU A 161 -7.77 8.66 7.85
C GLU A 161 -7.31 9.72 6.84
N ALA A 162 -7.23 9.36 5.55
CA ALA A 162 -6.72 10.25 4.52
C ALA A 162 -7.65 11.42 4.25
N LYS A 163 -8.96 11.16 4.15
CA LYS A 163 -9.97 12.17 3.80
C LYS A 163 -10.05 13.32 4.80
N ASP A 164 -9.82 13.06 6.09
CA ASP A 164 -9.89 14.06 7.17
C ASP A 164 -8.86 15.21 7.00
N SER A 165 -7.84 14.99 6.16
CA SER A 165 -6.78 15.99 5.92
C SER A 165 -7.18 17.07 4.88
N TYR A 166 -8.26 16.86 4.14
CA TYR A 166 -8.65 17.74 3.02
C TYR A 166 -9.98 18.41 3.27
N THR A 167 -9.92 19.58 3.88
CA THR A 167 -11.08 20.40 4.24
C THR A 167 -11.35 21.50 3.21
N ALA A 168 -12.40 22.31 3.44
CA ALA A 168 -12.69 23.47 2.60
C ALA A 168 -11.54 24.51 2.58
N GLU A 169 -10.75 24.60 3.67
CA GLU A 169 -9.57 25.47 3.77
C GLU A 169 -8.35 24.87 3.04
N HIS A 170 -8.28 23.57 2.98
CA HIS A 170 -7.17 22.79 2.38
C HIS A 170 -7.71 21.73 1.42
N PRO A 171 -8.35 22.12 0.30
CA PRO A 171 -8.90 21.17 -0.65
C PRO A 171 -7.78 20.42 -1.40
N LYS A 172 -8.05 19.17 -1.83
CA LYS A 172 -7.18 18.43 -2.73
C LYS A 172 -7.58 18.68 -4.18
N ARG A 173 -6.75 19.38 -4.94
CA ARG A 173 -6.90 19.43 -6.38
C ARG A 173 -6.59 18.06 -6.97
N LEU A 174 -7.54 17.48 -7.70
CA LEU A 174 -7.38 16.14 -8.27
C LEU A 174 -6.48 16.19 -9.51
N SER A 175 -5.45 15.33 -9.50
CA SER A 175 -4.37 15.39 -10.50
C SER A 175 -4.78 14.94 -11.90
N PHE A 176 -5.81 14.12 -12.02
CA PHE A 176 -6.28 13.55 -13.28
C PHE A 176 -7.24 14.45 -14.06
N THR A 177 -7.52 15.66 -13.54
CA THR A 177 -8.41 16.64 -14.14
C THR A 177 -8.07 18.06 -13.68
N ASP A 178 -8.27 19.05 -14.54
CA ASP A 178 -7.91 20.45 -14.23
C ASP A 178 -8.99 21.22 -13.48
N ASN A 179 -10.22 20.70 -13.40
CA ASN A 179 -11.39 21.44 -12.94
C ASN A 179 -12.03 20.90 -11.66
N ILE A 180 -11.39 19.95 -10.95
CA ILE A 180 -12.04 19.29 -9.83
C ILE A 180 -11.13 19.29 -8.60
N GLU A 181 -11.74 19.64 -7.44
CA GLU A 181 -11.14 19.50 -6.12
C GLU A 181 -11.99 18.61 -5.23
N TYR A 182 -11.33 17.84 -4.38
CA TYR A 182 -11.93 17.04 -3.33
C TYR A 182 -11.91 17.81 -2.01
N ILE A 183 -13.01 17.71 -1.26
CA ILE A 183 -13.21 18.33 0.06
C ILE A 183 -13.95 17.32 0.95
N ASN A 184 -13.48 17.13 2.17
CA ASN A 184 -14.24 16.49 3.24
C ASN A 184 -14.87 17.58 4.11
N ASP A 185 -16.20 17.56 4.22
CA ASP A 185 -16.95 18.46 5.08
C ASP A 185 -17.73 17.65 6.13
N GLY A 186 -17.18 17.59 7.34
CA GLY A 186 -17.79 16.90 8.47
C GLY A 186 -18.07 15.40 8.22
N GLY A 187 -17.25 14.75 7.43
CA GLY A 187 -17.40 13.35 7.02
C GLY A 187 -18.13 13.13 5.70
N ASN A 188 -18.64 14.21 5.08
CA ASN A 188 -19.23 14.15 3.75
C ASN A 188 -18.16 14.37 2.69
N ASP A 189 -18.02 13.41 1.78
CA ASP A 189 -17.11 13.49 0.65
C ASP A 189 -17.75 14.35 -0.47
N LEU A 190 -17.14 15.49 -0.76
CA LEU A 190 -17.61 16.47 -1.73
C LEU A 190 -16.59 16.67 -2.86
N VAL A 191 -17.10 16.97 -4.03
CA VAL A 191 -16.33 17.35 -5.21
C VAL A 191 -16.75 18.77 -5.61
N ARG A 192 -15.79 19.69 -5.69
CA ARG A 192 -15.99 21.05 -6.17
C ARG A 192 -15.59 21.15 -7.64
N LEU A 193 -16.53 21.57 -8.48
CA LEU A 193 -16.26 21.99 -9.85
C LEU A 193 -15.74 23.43 -9.80
N ILE A 194 -14.45 23.62 -10.06
CA ILE A 194 -13.75 24.91 -9.81
C ILE A 194 -14.33 26.02 -10.68
N ASN A 195 -14.47 25.78 -12.00
CA ASN A 195 -14.93 26.80 -12.95
C ASN A 195 -16.36 27.23 -12.72
N GLU A 196 -17.20 26.36 -12.19
CA GLU A 196 -18.64 26.60 -11.97
C GLU A 196 -18.95 26.98 -10.52
N ASN A 197 -17.92 26.88 -9.65
CA ASN A 197 -18.04 27.04 -8.20
C ASN A 197 -19.21 26.22 -7.60
N LYS A 198 -19.36 24.98 -8.09
CA LYS A 198 -20.45 24.08 -7.72
C LYS A 198 -19.93 22.91 -6.88
N MET A 199 -20.57 22.66 -5.75
CA MET A 199 -20.31 21.52 -4.87
C MET A 199 -21.26 20.36 -5.19
N ILE A 200 -20.72 19.16 -5.32
CA ILE A 200 -21.48 17.93 -5.59
C ILE A 200 -20.99 16.86 -4.61
N PRO A 201 -21.88 16.13 -3.91
CA PRO A 201 -21.46 14.96 -3.16
C PRO A 201 -20.75 13.95 -4.09
N ALA A 202 -19.64 13.38 -3.66
CA ALA A 202 -18.83 12.44 -4.45
C ALA A 202 -19.66 11.25 -4.96
N TYR A 203 -20.66 10.87 -4.21
CA TYR A 203 -21.64 9.84 -4.59
C TYR A 203 -22.32 10.11 -5.95
N TYR A 204 -22.51 11.38 -6.33
CA TYR A 204 -23.12 11.78 -7.61
C TYR A 204 -22.10 12.15 -8.69
N ALA A 205 -20.81 12.04 -8.40
CA ALA A 205 -19.77 12.29 -9.39
C ALA A 205 -19.73 11.20 -10.47
N SER A 206 -19.03 11.48 -11.57
CA SER A 206 -18.83 10.47 -12.63
C SER A 206 -18.04 9.27 -12.13
N SER A 207 -18.21 8.12 -12.78
CA SER A 207 -17.50 6.87 -12.43
C SER A 207 -15.98 7.04 -12.44
N GLY A 208 -15.43 7.86 -13.34
CA GLY A 208 -14.01 8.17 -13.39
C GLY A 208 -13.53 8.90 -12.13
N VAL A 209 -14.28 9.92 -11.69
CA VAL A 209 -14.00 10.63 -10.44
C VAL A 209 -14.12 9.69 -9.24
N GLN A 210 -15.20 8.92 -9.17
CA GLN A 210 -15.42 7.96 -8.07
C GLN A 210 -14.31 6.91 -7.96
N SER A 211 -13.71 6.49 -9.08
CA SER A 211 -12.63 5.50 -9.10
C SER A 211 -11.24 6.11 -8.82
N ALA A 212 -10.96 7.29 -9.33
CA ALA A 212 -9.61 7.87 -9.26
C ALA A 212 -9.40 8.79 -8.05
N MET A 213 -10.45 9.47 -7.57
CA MET A 213 -10.37 10.39 -6.43
C MET A 213 -9.81 9.73 -5.16
N PRO A 214 -10.29 8.55 -4.72
CA PRO A 214 -9.73 7.92 -3.53
C PRO A 214 -8.25 7.57 -3.68
N LEU A 215 -7.84 7.13 -4.86
CA LEU A 215 -6.46 6.81 -5.17
C LEU A 215 -5.56 8.06 -5.09
N ASP A 216 -5.97 9.17 -5.72
CA ASP A 216 -5.21 10.41 -5.74
C ASP A 216 -5.09 11.04 -4.35
N VAL A 217 -6.19 11.05 -3.58
CA VAL A 217 -6.23 11.55 -2.21
C VAL A 217 -5.32 10.73 -1.28
N MET A 218 -5.43 9.40 -1.32
CA MET A 218 -4.63 8.52 -0.45
C MET A 218 -3.15 8.55 -0.80
N ALA A 219 -2.81 8.56 -2.09
CA ALA A 219 -1.41 8.62 -2.52
C ALA A 219 -0.75 9.93 -2.06
N ASP A 220 -1.40 11.06 -2.21
CA ASP A 220 -0.93 12.36 -1.74
C ASP A 220 -0.76 12.38 -0.21
N TYR A 221 -1.78 11.92 0.51
CA TYR A 221 -1.75 11.85 1.97
C TYR A 221 -0.58 11.00 2.49
N PHE A 222 -0.45 9.75 2.02
CA PHE A 222 0.57 8.83 2.54
C PHE A 222 1.99 9.23 2.16
N THR A 223 2.21 9.74 0.95
CA THR A 223 3.52 10.28 0.58
C THR A 223 3.88 11.52 1.39
N GLY A 224 2.87 12.33 1.74
CA GLY A 224 2.99 13.49 2.60
C GLY A 224 3.35 13.19 4.06
N LEU A 225 3.12 11.96 4.55
CA LEU A 225 3.46 11.57 5.93
C LEU A 225 4.96 11.26 6.10
N VAL A 226 5.68 10.91 5.03
CA VAL A 226 7.09 10.53 5.10
C VAL A 226 7.94 11.67 5.65
N GLY A 227 8.75 11.36 6.64
CA GLY A 227 9.65 12.31 7.27
C GLY A 227 9.01 13.23 8.33
N LYS A 228 7.69 13.26 8.47
CA LYS A 228 7.02 14.04 9.53
C LYS A 228 7.12 13.34 10.88
N ASN A 229 7.34 14.10 11.95
CA ASN A 229 7.38 13.56 13.30
C ASN A 229 5.97 13.26 13.82
N ALA A 230 5.83 12.14 14.57
CA ALA A 230 4.58 11.69 15.21
C ALA A 230 3.37 11.60 14.25
N SER A 231 3.60 11.19 13.02
CA SER A 231 2.58 11.15 11.96
C SER A 231 2.23 9.75 11.47
N VAL A 232 2.33 8.75 12.35
CA VAL A 232 1.86 7.40 12.01
C VAL A 232 0.33 7.35 12.03
N SER A 233 -0.23 6.45 11.24
CA SER A 233 -1.66 6.21 11.18
C SER A 233 -2.22 5.80 12.55
N LYS A 234 -3.50 6.12 12.81
CA LYS A 234 -4.19 5.72 14.05
C LYS A 234 -4.09 4.21 14.30
N HIS A 235 -4.11 3.42 13.24
CA HIS A 235 -3.97 1.96 13.30
C HIS A 235 -2.55 1.53 13.74
N ASP A 236 -1.51 2.07 13.12
CA ASP A 236 -0.11 1.79 13.48
C ASP A 236 0.22 2.30 14.89
N LEU A 237 -0.37 3.43 15.29
CA LEU A 237 -0.26 3.96 16.64
C LEU A 237 -0.90 3.01 17.66
N ALA A 238 -2.14 2.60 17.44
CA ALA A 238 -2.87 1.68 18.33
C ALA A 238 -2.13 0.33 18.46
N ASN A 239 -1.66 -0.24 17.35
CA ASN A 239 -0.89 -1.48 17.36
C ASN A 239 0.44 -1.33 18.11
N THR A 240 1.11 -0.20 17.97
CA THR A 240 2.35 0.09 18.69
C THR A 240 2.09 0.19 20.18
N LEU A 241 1.10 0.99 20.59
CA LEU A 241 0.75 1.18 21.99
C LEU A 241 0.28 -0.13 22.65
N ALA A 242 -0.57 -0.92 21.99
CA ALA A 242 -1.05 -2.20 22.52
C ALA A 242 0.09 -3.18 22.84
N ARG A 243 1.16 -3.17 22.06
CA ARG A 243 2.35 -4.02 22.30
C ARG A 243 3.19 -3.58 23.49
N TYR A 244 3.18 -2.28 23.84
CA TYR A 244 3.96 -1.74 24.96
C TYR A 244 3.16 -1.72 26.27
N LEU A 245 1.87 -1.41 26.22
CA LEU A 245 1.01 -1.35 27.42
C LEU A 245 0.73 -2.72 28.06
N GLY A 246 0.93 -3.82 27.32
CA GLY A 246 0.76 -5.19 27.84
C GLY A 246 2.00 -5.79 28.52
N LYS A 247 3.10 -5.05 28.63
CA LYS A 247 4.34 -5.53 29.24
C LYS A 247 4.67 -4.66 30.46
N ASP A 248 4.67 -5.24 31.65
CA ASP A 248 5.15 -4.61 32.90
C ASP A 248 6.67 -4.33 32.85
N LYS A 249 7.11 -3.55 31.87
CA LYS A 249 8.51 -3.14 31.72
C LYS A 249 8.66 -1.64 31.98
N GLU A 250 9.63 -1.29 32.82
CA GLU A 250 10.04 0.11 32.98
C GLU A 250 10.50 0.71 31.64
N LEU A 251 10.02 1.91 31.32
CA LEU A 251 10.37 2.63 30.10
C LEU A 251 11.81 3.16 30.19
N THR A 252 12.73 2.50 29.50
CA THR A 252 14.12 2.97 29.37
C THR A 252 14.26 4.04 28.28
N ASN A 253 15.33 4.85 28.31
CA ASN A 253 15.63 5.83 27.26
C ASN A 253 15.81 5.18 25.87
N GLU A 254 16.30 3.95 25.80
CA GLU A 254 16.44 3.19 24.55
C GLU A 254 15.06 2.76 24.01
N MET A 255 14.15 2.35 24.90
CA MET A 255 12.77 2.06 24.51
C MET A 255 12.04 3.30 24.00
N LEU A 256 12.22 4.45 24.63
CA LEU A 256 11.63 5.72 24.18
C LEU A 256 12.15 6.13 22.80
N LYS A 257 13.45 5.97 22.51
CA LYS A 257 14.01 6.18 21.15
C LYS A 257 13.43 5.18 20.13
N SER A 258 13.30 3.91 20.51
CA SER A 258 12.70 2.89 19.66
C SER A 258 11.24 3.22 19.33
N ILE A 259 10.45 3.62 20.32
CA ILE A 259 9.06 4.06 20.14
C ILE A 259 9.01 5.28 19.22
N SER A 260 9.85 6.28 19.42
CA SER A 260 9.90 7.48 18.59
C SER A 260 10.19 7.16 17.11
N ASN A 261 11.10 6.24 16.83
CA ASN A 261 11.40 5.80 15.47
C ASN A 261 10.22 5.04 14.83
N LYS A 262 9.44 4.31 15.62
CA LYS A 262 8.24 3.60 15.15
C LYS A 262 7.06 4.55 14.89
N MET A 263 7.07 5.73 15.51
CA MET A 263 6.05 6.77 15.34
C MET A 263 6.30 7.73 14.17
N LYS A 264 7.26 7.40 13.32
CA LYS A 264 7.61 8.17 12.13
C LYS A 264 7.77 7.24 10.94
N TYR A 265 7.12 7.56 9.83
CA TYR A 265 7.38 6.84 8.59
C TYR A 265 8.67 7.34 7.93
N GLN A 266 9.57 6.40 7.66
CA GLN A 266 10.81 6.65 6.93
C GLN A 266 10.70 6.32 5.44
N SER A 267 9.60 5.67 5.03
CA SER A 267 9.31 5.36 3.64
C SER A 267 7.82 5.11 3.43
N VAL A 268 7.41 5.07 2.17
CA VAL A 268 6.05 4.75 1.75
C VAL A 268 6.07 3.71 0.64
N GLN A 269 5.20 2.71 0.73
CA GLN A 269 5.05 1.67 -0.28
C GLN A 269 3.59 1.55 -0.67
N LEU A 270 3.29 1.91 -1.92
CA LEU A 270 1.94 1.90 -2.48
C LEU A 270 1.79 0.74 -3.46
N PHE A 271 0.80 -0.11 -3.23
CA PHE A 271 0.40 -1.23 -4.07
C PHE A 271 -0.98 -0.93 -4.65
N ILE A 272 -1.06 -0.74 -5.96
CA ILE A 272 -2.25 -0.20 -6.61
C ILE A 272 -2.73 -1.15 -7.70
N GLU A 273 -3.99 -1.60 -7.60
CA GLU A 273 -4.65 -2.35 -8.66
C GLU A 273 -5.34 -1.40 -9.64
N GLU A 274 -5.06 -1.60 -10.94
CA GLU A 274 -5.76 -0.97 -12.07
C GLU A 274 -6.02 0.54 -11.91
N PRO A 275 -4.98 1.39 -11.77
CA PRO A 275 -5.17 2.84 -11.58
C PRO A 275 -5.95 3.50 -12.72
N GLU A 276 -6.01 2.87 -13.90
CA GLU A 276 -6.73 3.34 -15.09
C GLU A 276 -8.24 3.25 -15.03
N GLN A 277 -8.81 2.58 -14.02
CA GLN A 277 -10.25 2.29 -13.99
C GLN A 277 -11.12 3.51 -14.27
N ASN A 278 -12.03 3.37 -15.27
CA ASN A 278 -13.00 4.39 -15.67
C ASN A 278 -12.40 5.75 -16.09
N LEU A 279 -11.11 5.80 -16.39
CA LEU A 279 -10.42 7.03 -16.80
C LEU A 279 -10.18 7.10 -18.30
N TYR A 280 -10.35 8.30 -18.86
CA TYR A 280 -9.91 8.65 -20.20
C TYR A 280 -8.36 8.67 -20.29
N PRO A 281 -7.74 8.41 -21.46
CA PRO A 281 -6.30 8.32 -21.60
C PRO A 281 -5.48 9.48 -20.99
N ASP A 282 -5.90 10.72 -21.21
CA ASP A 282 -5.19 11.88 -20.64
C ASP A 282 -5.25 11.91 -19.11
N SER A 283 -6.40 11.52 -18.52
CA SER A 283 -6.55 11.39 -17.07
C SER A 283 -5.68 10.28 -16.50
N GLN A 284 -5.54 9.14 -17.22
CA GLN A 284 -4.62 8.07 -16.84
C GLN A 284 -3.17 8.55 -16.82
N ARG A 285 -2.77 9.31 -17.87
CA ARG A 285 -1.44 9.90 -17.97
C ARG A 285 -1.17 10.85 -16.80
N ASN A 286 -2.06 11.79 -16.53
CA ASN A 286 -1.90 12.79 -15.48
C ASN A 286 -1.84 12.15 -14.09
N LEU A 287 -2.71 11.19 -13.80
CA LEU A 287 -2.70 10.43 -12.55
C LEU A 287 -1.37 9.67 -12.38
N THR A 288 -0.89 8.99 -13.43
CA THR A 288 0.37 8.25 -13.39
C THR A 288 1.56 9.16 -13.12
N ILE A 289 1.63 10.31 -13.78
CA ILE A 289 2.69 11.32 -13.53
C ILE A 289 2.63 11.77 -12.06
N ASN A 290 1.44 12.09 -11.55
CA ASN A 290 1.28 12.54 -10.17
C ASN A 290 1.73 11.48 -9.15
N LEU A 291 1.36 10.21 -9.34
CA LEU A 291 1.78 9.11 -8.47
C LEU A 291 3.31 8.97 -8.42
N VAL A 292 3.98 9.03 -9.57
CA VAL A 292 5.44 8.97 -9.65
C VAL A 292 6.09 10.20 -9.01
N CYS A 293 5.55 11.39 -9.26
CA CYS A 293 6.04 12.64 -8.66
C CYS A 293 5.86 12.65 -7.12
N ALA A 294 4.73 12.21 -6.62
CA ALA A 294 4.48 12.09 -5.17
C ALA A 294 5.47 11.13 -4.50
N LEU A 295 5.72 9.97 -5.12
CA LEU A 295 6.76 9.04 -4.65
C LEU A 295 8.14 9.70 -4.65
N LYS A 296 8.53 10.33 -5.77
CA LYS A 296 9.82 11.02 -5.91
C LYS A 296 10.02 12.10 -4.85
N GLN A 297 8.97 12.85 -4.50
CA GLN A 297 9.02 13.87 -3.44
C GLN A 297 9.14 13.28 -2.03
N ALA A 298 8.64 12.07 -1.81
CA ALA A 298 8.75 11.38 -0.53
C ALA A 298 10.14 10.76 -0.31
N MET A 299 10.82 10.27 -1.34
CA MET A 299 12.10 9.56 -1.26
C MET A 299 13.23 10.33 -0.54
N PRO A 300 13.47 11.61 -0.82
CA PRO A 300 14.56 12.37 -0.15
C PRO A 300 14.30 12.59 1.35
N LYS A 301 13.05 12.48 1.79
CA LYS A 301 12.63 12.69 3.19
C LYS A 301 12.80 11.44 4.04
N GLY A 302 13.06 10.30 3.41
CA GLY A 302 13.09 8.99 4.02
C GLY A 302 14.34 8.18 3.70
N ARG A 303 14.24 6.86 3.82
CA ARG A 303 15.36 5.92 3.64
C ARG A 303 15.67 5.56 2.17
N GLY A 304 14.83 5.90 1.22
CA GLY A 304 15.00 5.52 -0.18
C GLY A 304 14.41 4.15 -0.56
N ASP A 305 13.77 3.44 0.36
CA ASP A 305 13.02 2.18 0.13
C ASP A 305 11.53 2.42 -0.17
N SER A 306 11.16 3.64 -0.50
CA SER A 306 9.82 3.98 -0.99
C SER A 306 9.55 3.32 -2.35
N MET A 307 8.32 2.81 -2.52
CA MET A 307 7.96 1.99 -3.67
C MET A 307 6.54 2.30 -4.16
N LEU A 308 6.37 2.25 -5.49
CA LEU A 308 5.09 2.29 -6.17
C LEU A 308 4.99 1.06 -7.08
N VAL A 309 4.07 0.16 -6.78
CA VAL A 309 3.82 -1.03 -7.60
C VAL A 309 2.40 -0.96 -8.13
N MET A 310 2.25 -0.99 -9.44
CA MET A 310 0.95 -0.91 -10.12
C MET A 310 0.70 -2.14 -10.98
N THR A 311 -0.52 -2.65 -10.96
CA THR A 311 -1.00 -3.61 -11.98
C THR A 311 -1.90 -2.90 -12.95
N THR A 312 -1.79 -3.21 -14.24
CA THR A 312 -2.57 -2.51 -15.28
C THR A 312 -2.87 -3.38 -16.49
N HIS A 313 -3.92 -3.00 -17.19
CA HIS A 313 -4.24 -3.45 -18.56
C HIS A 313 -4.00 -2.32 -19.58
N SER A 314 -3.70 -1.11 -19.12
CA SER A 314 -3.66 0.08 -19.96
C SER A 314 -2.29 0.26 -20.64
N PRO A 315 -2.27 0.38 -21.99
CA PRO A 315 -1.07 0.78 -22.69
C PRO A 315 -0.67 2.24 -22.42
N TYR A 316 -1.61 3.09 -21.99
CA TYR A 316 -1.34 4.50 -21.71
C TYR A 316 -0.48 4.71 -20.47
N ILE A 317 -0.71 3.91 -19.42
CA ILE A 317 0.15 3.93 -18.22
C ILE A 317 1.57 3.49 -18.57
N LEU A 318 1.71 2.39 -19.33
CA LEU A 318 3.01 1.92 -19.80
C LEU A 318 3.74 3.00 -20.63
N SER A 319 3.03 3.60 -21.60
CA SER A 319 3.60 4.66 -22.44
C SER A 319 4.02 5.88 -21.61
N THR A 320 3.22 6.26 -20.63
CA THR A 320 3.54 7.38 -19.73
C THR A 320 4.81 7.10 -18.92
N LEU A 321 4.96 5.90 -18.35
CA LEU A 321 6.17 5.54 -17.62
C LEU A 321 7.40 5.50 -18.52
N ASN A 322 7.26 5.00 -19.76
CA ASN A 322 8.37 5.01 -20.74
C ASN A 322 8.84 6.45 -21.06
N VAL A 323 7.90 7.41 -21.20
CA VAL A 323 8.25 8.82 -21.39
C VAL A 323 8.99 9.37 -20.18
N LEU A 324 8.48 9.15 -18.96
CA LEU A 324 9.14 9.60 -17.73
C LEU A 324 10.55 9.03 -17.56
N ILE A 325 10.74 7.77 -17.94
CA ILE A 325 12.07 7.12 -17.92
C ILE A 325 12.99 7.80 -18.96
N ALA A 326 12.51 8.00 -20.18
CA ALA A 326 13.30 8.65 -21.24
C ALA A 326 13.71 10.08 -20.85
N GLU A 327 12.81 10.86 -20.27
CA GLU A 327 13.09 12.22 -19.77
C GLU A 327 14.17 12.20 -18.66
N ALA A 328 14.10 11.21 -17.75
CA ALA A 328 15.08 11.07 -16.67
C ALA A 328 16.49 10.69 -17.16
N TYR A 329 16.61 10.04 -18.31
CA TYR A 329 17.91 9.74 -18.93
C TYR A 329 18.45 10.88 -19.81
N ALA A 330 17.60 11.82 -20.20
CA ALA A 330 17.98 12.95 -21.05
C ALA A 330 18.50 14.18 -20.27
N MET A 331 18.29 14.20 -18.95
CA MET A 331 18.82 15.21 -18.01
C MET A 331 20.16 14.79 -17.41
#